data_57f18686220de8826abe63d50a6e80bd
#
_entry.id   57f18686220de8826abe63d50a6e80bd
#
_cell.length_a   1.000
_cell.length_b   1.000
_cell.length_c   1.000
_cell.angle_alpha   90.00
_cell.angle_beta   90.00
_cell.angle_gamma   90.00
#
_symmetry.space_group_name_H-M   'P 1'
#
loop_
_entity.id
_entity.type
_entity.pdbx_description
1 polymer ?
#
loop_
_entity_poly.entity_id
_entity_poly.type
_entity_poly.pdbx_seq_one_letter_code
_entity_poly.pdbx_strand_id
1 'polypeptide(L)'
;MVEQTMTKKKGLKKGWRIVLGILAGLILLYAVLGVLPRRENYALANPMMKEGALPLLIAHGGGNKEFPDNTLEAFYNAYSVDKNAMMETDVSITRDGVVILSHDTTLDRKTNVTGRIIDWNYSDLMAQKVDFGYTNPTEEMQLSGERVRFTDRDGRQKTPADVEYPDGVTPRDEEVFLVTTLEELLAAFPQNRINVEIKQSGETGMKAMKEVLRLLEQYDAWDRVVLASFHDEIYEEYQRLQKAGEVPESFMCSPG
;
A
#
# COMPACT_ATOMS: atom_id res chain seq x y z
N MET A 1 -75.97 36.71 4.28
CA MET A 1 -75.47 36.07 3.03
C MET A 1 -73.93 36.13 3.10
N VAL A 2 -73.28 35.05 3.51
CA VAL A 2 -71.81 34.99 3.64
C VAL A 2 -71.34 34.24 2.42
N GLU A 3 -70.61 34.92 1.53
CA GLU A 3 -70.05 34.40 0.30
C GLU A 3 -68.77 33.64 0.63
N GLN A 4 -68.78 32.32 0.53
CA GLN A 4 -67.58 31.47 0.69
C GLN A 4 -66.75 31.57 -0.59
N THR A 5 -65.65 32.31 -0.54
CA THR A 5 -64.61 32.30 -1.57
C THR A 5 -63.85 30.96 -1.55
N MET A 6 -64.18 30.06 -2.47
CA MET A 6 -63.38 28.85 -2.70
C MET A 6 -62.05 29.23 -3.38
N THR A 7 -60.96 29.16 -2.65
CA THR A 7 -59.61 29.31 -3.20
C THR A 7 -59.23 28.09 -4.05
N LYS A 8 -59.17 28.24 -5.37
CA LYS A 8 -58.66 27.24 -6.30
C LYS A 8 -57.20 26.93 -6.02
N LYS A 9 -56.88 25.74 -5.48
CA LYS A 9 -55.49 25.27 -5.36
C LYS A 9 -54.83 25.22 -6.73
N LYS A 10 -53.84 26.10 -6.96
CA LYS A 10 -53.04 26.04 -8.21
C LYS A 10 -52.27 24.74 -8.24
N GLY A 11 -52.59 23.84 -9.17
CA GLY A 11 -51.81 22.63 -9.39
C GLY A 11 -50.37 22.94 -9.84
N LEU A 12 -49.45 22.09 -9.49
CA LEU A 12 -48.03 22.21 -9.91
C LEU A 12 -47.94 22.34 -11.44
N LYS A 13 -47.08 23.26 -11.92
CA LYS A 13 -46.83 23.44 -13.36
C LYS A 13 -46.31 22.13 -13.95
N LYS A 14 -46.64 21.80 -15.20
CA LYS A 14 -46.33 20.55 -15.90
C LYS A 14 -44.84 20.14 -15.76
N GLY A 15 -43.91 21.12 -15.83
CA GLY A 15 -42.48 20.90 -15.67
C GLY A 15 -42.10 20.36 -14.29
N TRP A 16 -42.67 20.89 -13.21
CA TRP A 16 -42.43 20.42 -11.85
C TRP A 16 -42.94 18.99 -11.62
N ARG A 17 -44.03 18.60 -12.28
CA ARG A 17 -44.55 17.20 -12.20
C ARG A 17 -43.57 16.21 -12.82
N ILE A 18 -42.92 16.59 -13.95
CA ILE A 18 -41.89 15.78 -14.60
C ILE A 18 -40.66 15.66 -13.67
N VAL A 19 -40.17 16.75 -13.11
CA VAL A 19 -39.01 16.75 -12.20
C VAL A 19 -39.28 15.87 -10.98
N LEU A 20 -40.46 16.01 -10.35
CA LEU A 20 -40.82 15.16 -9.20
C LEU A 20 -40.95 13.70 -9.58
N GLY A 21 -41.42 13.39 -10.79
CA GLY A 21 -41.49 12.01 -11.31
C GLY A 21 -40.10 11.39 -11.48
N ILE A 22 -39.15 12.15 -12.04
CA ILE A 22 -37.73 11.72 -12.18
C ILE A 22 -37.11 11.49 -10.82
N LEU A 23 -37.26 12.44 -9.86
CA LEU A 23 -36.74 12.31 -8.51
C LEU A 23 -37.31 11.09 -7.78
N ALA A 24 -38.61 10.86 -7.88
CA ALA A 24 -39.23 9.68 -7.30
C ALA A 24 -38.71 8.38 -7.93
N GLY A 25 -38.48 8.37 -9.26
CA GLY A 25 -37.87 7.24 -9.97
C GLY A 25 -36.44 6.96 -9.51
N LEU A 26 -35.62 8.00 -9.32
CA LEU A 26 -34.26 7.87 -8.82
C LEU A 26 -34.23 7.37 -7.37
N ILE A 27 -35.11 7.86 -6.50
CA ILE A 27 -35.25 7.38 -5.12
C ILE A 27 -35.67 5.91 -5.09
N LEU A 28 -36.62 5.52 -5.92
CA LEU A 28 -37.04 4.13 -6.02
C LEU A 28 -35.91 3.24 -6.54
N LEU A 29 -35.20 3.68 -7.58
CA LEU A 29 -34.03 2.96 -8.09
C LEU A 29 -32.96 2.79 -7.01
N TYR A 30 -32.65 3.84 -6.27
CA TYR A 30 -31.69 3.78 -5.15
C TYR A 30 -32.16 2.80 -4.06
N ALA A 31 -33.44 2.83 -3.71
CA ALA A 31 -34.01 1.90 -2.72
C ALA A 31 -33.94 0.44 -3.20
N VAL A 32 -34.27 0.19 -4.49
CA VAL A 32 -34.16 -1.14 -5.08
C VAL A 32 -32.72 -1.63 -5.13
N LEU A 33 -31.77 -0.78 -5.53
CA LEU A 33 -30.35 -1.13 -5.52
C LEU A 33 -29.83 -1.39 -4.10
N GLY A 34 -30.40 -0.72 -3.09
CA GLY A 34 -30.02 -0.92 -1.67
C GLY A 34 -30.50 -2.24 -1.08
N VAL A 35 -31.60 -2.83 -1.62
CA VAL A 35 -32.13 -4.13 -1.16
C VAL A 35 -31.74 -5.32 -2.05
N LEU A 36 -31.12 -5.06 -3.21
CA LEU A 36 -30.57 -6.14 -4.01
C LEU A 36 -29.45 -6.83 -3.22
N PRO A 37 -29.49 -8.18 -3.12
CA PRO A 37 -28.39 -8.89 -2.48
C PRO A 37 -27.10 -8.53 -3.20
N ARG A 38 -26.20 -7.88 -2.48
CA ARG A 38 -24.84 -7.70 -2.96
C ARG A 38 -24.23 -9.09 -3.02
N ARG A 39 -23.67 -9.44 -4.16
CA ARG A 39 -22.90 -10.68 -4.25
C ARG A 39 -21.79 -10.57 -3.22
N GLU A 40 -21.92 -11.31 -2.14
CA GLU A 40 -20.81 -11.51 -1.21
C GLU A 40 -19.80 -12.37 -1.96
N ASN A 41 -18.73 -11.75 -2.45
CA ASN A 41 -17.63 -12.45 -3.10
C ASN A 41 -16.72 -13.19 -2.07
N TYR A 42 -17.23 -13.43 -0.87
CA TYR A 42 -16.52 -14.13 0.21
C TYR A 42 -16.72 -15.64 0.20
N ALA A 43 -16.84 -16.23 -0.99
CA ALA A 43 -16.97 -17.68 -1.11
C ALA A 43 -15.69 -18.43 -0.70
N LEU A 44 -14.55 -17.74 -0.67
CA LEU A 44 -13.27 -18.29 -0.21
C LEU A 44 -12.96 -17.73 1.19
N ALA A 45 -12.46 -18.60 2.06
CA ALA A 45 -11.95 -18.16 3.35
C ALA A 45 -10.81 -17.16 3.10
N ASN A 46 -11.03 -15.89 3.46
CA ASN A 46 -9.99 -14.87 3.33
C ASN A 46 -8.94 -15.10 4.43
N PRO A 47 -7.69 -15.50 4.08
CA PRO A 47 -6.66 -15.77 5.07
C PRO A 47 -6.28 -14.55 5.90
N MET A 48 -6.60 -13.33 5.40
CA MET A 48 -6.34 -12.07 6.08
C MET A 48 -7.43 -11.70 7.10
N MET A 49 -8.59 -12.38 7.09
CA MET A 49 -9.71 -12.10 7.99
C MET A 49 -10.05 -13.32 8.81
N LYS A 50 -10.13 -13.15 10.14
CA LYS A 50 -10.73 -14.14 11.05
C LYS A 50 -12.04 -13.57 11.53
N GLU A 51 -13.10 -14.39 11.48
CA GLU A 51 -14.41 -14.00 12.02
C GLU A 51 -14.29 -13.63 13.51
N GLY A 52 -14.86 -12.49 13.89
CA GLY A 52 -14.80 -11.97 15.27
C GLY A 52 -13.43 -11.39 15.68
N ALA A 53 -12.46 -11.29 14.78
CA ALA A 53 -11.18 -10.65 15.08
C ALA A 53 -11.33 -9.13 15.17
N LEU A 54 -10.51 -8.51 16.02
CA LEU A 54 -10.36 -7.05 16.04
C LEU A 54 -9.76 -6.57 14.71
N PRO A 55 -10.04 -5.31 14.30
CA PRO A 55 -9.37 -4.72 13.15
C PRO A 55 -7.85 -4.84 13.29
N LEU A 56 -7.16 -5.19 12.20
CA LEU A 56 -5.70 -5.20 12.17
C LEU A 56 -5.19 -3.75 12.14
N LEU A 57 -4.16 -3.48 12.91
CA LEU A 57 -3.34 -2.30 12.73
C LEU A 57 -2.44 -2.53 11.52
N ILE A 58 -2.37 -1.56 10.63
CA ILE A 58 -1.49 -1.61 9.45
C ILE A 58 -0.38 -0.58 9.65
N ALA A 59 0.86 -1.04 9.66
CA ALA A 59 2.05 -0.20 9.70
C ALA A 59 2.41 0.23 8.27
N HIS A 60 1.83 1.34 7.80
CA HIS A 60 2.08 1.90 6.48
C HIS A 60 3.54 2.33 6.33
N GLY A 61 4.26 1.72 5.38
CA GLY A 61 5.69 1.90 5.20
C GLY A 61 6.53 1.58 6.46
N GLY A 62 6.01 0.74 7.38
CA GLY A 62 6.65 0.46 8.66
C GLY A 62 6.40 1.51 9.74
N GLY A 63 5.40 2.43 9.55
CA GLY A 63 5.11 3.51 10.51
C GLY A 63 5.91 4.78 10.22
N ASN A 64 5.69 5.36 9.09
CA ASN A 64 6.46 6.42 8.41
C ASN A 64 6.60 7.78 9.13
N LYS A 65 6.20 7.89 10.39
CA LYS A 65 6.40 9.11 11.21
C LYS A 65 7.35 8.91 12.37
N GLU A 66 7.75 7.69 12.62
CA GLU A 66 8.69 7.35 13.69
C GLU A 66 10.10 7.06 13.13
N PHE A 67 10.15 6.40 11.97
CA PHE A 67 11.38 6.09 11.22
C PHE A 67 11.14 6.28 9.71
N PRO A 68 12.20 6.39 8.89
CA PRO A 68 12.05 6.48 7.44
C PRO A 68 11.27 5.29 6.90
N ASP A 69 10.21 5.57 6.13
CA ASP A 69 9.34 4.54 5.55
C ASP A 69 10.11 3.59 4.61
N ASN A 70 9.62 2.36 4.51
CA ASN A 70 10.19 1.32 3.67
C ASN A 70 11.64 0.95 4.04
N THR A 71 12.01 1.14 5.32
CA THR A 71 13.26 0.65 5.88
C THR A 71 13.01 -0.51 6.85
N LEU A 72 13.95 -1.44 6.95
CA LEU A 72 13.85 -2.58 7.87
C LEU A 72 13.71 -2.11 9.32
N GLU A 73 14.34 -1.00 9.63
CA GLU A 73 14.32 -0.31 10.92
C GLU A 73 12.90 0.17 11.29
N ALA A 74 12.16 0.75 10.34
CA ALA A 74 10.77 1.15 10.54
C ALA A 74 9.88 -0.06 10.86
N PHE A 75 10.09 -1.18 10.18
CA PHE A 75 9.34 -2.42 10.44
C PHE A 75 9.68 -3.06 11.78
N TYR A 76 10.95 -3.05 12.22
CA TYR A 76 11.30 -3.48 13.56
C TYR A 76 10.67 -2.60 14.63
N ASN A 77 10.66 -1.27 14.43
CA ASN A 77 9.97 -0.37 15.35
C ASN A 77 8.46 -0.66 15.40
N ALA A 78 7.79 -0.83 14.26
CA ALA A 78 6.38 -1.21 14.23
C ALA A 78 6.12 -2.54 14.95
N TYR A 79 6.97 -3.53 14.76
CA TYR A 79 6.89 -4.83 15.41
C TYR A 79 7.09 -4.74 16.94
N SER A 80 7.95 -3.83 17.42
CA SER A 80 8.13 -3.61 18.86
C SER A 80 6.87 -3.05 19.51
N VAL A 81 6.10 -2.23 18.79
CA VAL A 81 4.82 -1.66 19.26
C VAL A 81 3.69 -2.69 19.22
N ASP A 82 3.53 -3.41 18.13
CA ASP A 82 2.55 -4.49 17.98
C ASP A 82 3.09 -5.61 17.10
N LYS A 83 3.39 -6.75 17.73
CA LYS A 83 3.91 -7.94 17.02
C LYS A 83 2.95 -8.54 16.02
N ASN A 84 1.65 -8.20 16.10
CA ASN A 84 0.61 -8.68 15.18
C ASN A 84 0.24 -7.65 14.10
N ALA A 85 0.84 -6.47 14.10
CA ALA A 85 0.57 -5.48 13.08
C ALA A 85 0.79 -6.07 11.68
N MET A 86 -0.15 -5.80 10.78
CA MET A 86 0.07 -6.03 9.36
C MET A 86 1.06 -4.99 8.86
N MET A 87 2.08 -5.43 8.17
CA MET A 87 3.05 -4.54 7.54
C MET A 87 2.56 -4.16 6.15
N GLU A 88 2.74 -2.93 5.78
CA GLU A 88 2.48 -2.47 4.42
C GLU A 88 3.76 -1.88 3.88
N THR A 89 4.11 -2.23 2.64
CA THR A 89 5.33 -1.79 1.98
C THR A 89 5.14 -1.62 0.49
N ASP A 90 5.87 -0.69 -0.05
CA ASP A 90 5.97 -0.44 -1.49
C ASP A 90 7.26 -1.07 -2.03
N VAL A 91 7.21 -1.60 -3.25
CA VAL A 91 8.37 -2.23 -3.85
C VAL A 91 8.67 -1.71 -5.26
N SER A 92 9.95 -1.69 -5.57
CA SER A 92 10.51 -1.42 -6.89
C SER A 92 11.66 -2.39 -7.18
N ILE A 93 11.87 -2.73 -8.48
CA ILE A 93 12.95 -3.61 -8.91
C ILE A 93 14.15 -2.83 -9.44
N THR A 94 15.35 -3.25 -9.06
CA THR A 94 16.61 -2.72 -9.53
C THR A 94 17.00 -3.28 -10.90
N ARG A 95 18.06 -2.75 -11.52
CA ARG A 95 18.57 -3.21 -12.81
C ARG A 95 19.03 -4.68 -12.78
N ASP A 96 19.63 -5.10 -11.68
CA ASP A 96 20.10 -6.48 -11.46
C ASP A 96 19.02 -7.43 -10.92
N GLY A 97 17.75 -6.96 -10.88
CA GLY A 97 16.59 -7.81 -10.60
C GLY A 97 16.27 -8.00 -9.12
N VAL A 98 16.82 -7.20 -8.23
CA VAL A 98 16.52 -7.26 -6.80
C VAL A 98 15.31 -6.38 -6.48
N VAL A 99 14.31 -6.93 -5.79
CA VAL A 99 13.14 -6.16 -5.32
C VAL A 99 13.51 -5.47 -4.02
N ILE A 100 13.55 -4.14 -4.05
CA ILE A 100 13.83 -3.29 -2.89
C ILE A 100 12.56 -2.60 -2.41
N LEU A 101 12.52 -2.23 -1.14
CA LEU A 101 11.42 -1.46 -0.56
C LEU A 101 11.60 0.02 -0.91
N SER A 102 10.62 0.59 -1.60
CA SER A 102 10.59 2.01 -1.94
C SER A 102 9.25 2.43 -2.48
N HIS A 103 8.68 3.50 -1.91
CA HIS A 103 7.47 4.13 -2.42
C HIS A 103 7.68 4.75 -3.81
N ASP A 104 8.78 5.46 -3.99
CA ASP A 104 9.08 6.13 -5.25
C ASP A 104 9.82 5.17 -6.18
N THR A 105 9.64 5.34 -7.48
CA THR A 105 10.42 4.64 -8.51
C THR A 105 11.78 5.28 -8.77
N THR A 106 12.10 6.36 -8.03
CA THR A 106 13.37 7.09 -8.06
C THR A 106 13.94 7.23 -6.64
N LEU A 107 15.25 7.46 -6.54
CA LEU A 107 15.97 7.63 -5.28
C LEU A 107 15.96 9.08 -4.78
N ASP A 108 15.46 10.01 -5.57
CA ASP A 108 15.66 11.46 -5.43
C ASP A 108 15.13 12.02 -4.11
N ARG A 109 13.96 11.57 -3.65
CA ARG A 109 13.28 12.12 -2.47
C ARG A 109 13.75 11.51 -1.16
N LYS A 110 14.05 10.22 -1.17
CA LYS A 110 14.24 9.40 0.04
C LYS A 110 15.68 9.08 0.35
N THR A 111 16.61 9.41 -0.56
CA THR A 111 18.03 9.04 -0.40
C THR A 111 18.96 10.23 -0.63
N ASN A 112 20.25 10.00 -0.34
CA ASN A 112 21.32 10.95 -0.62
C ASN A 112 21.82 10.91 -2.07
N VAL A 113 21.21 10.09 -2.95
CA VAL A 113 21.56 10.00 -4.38
C VAL A 113 20.33 10.25 -5.26
N THR A 114 20.51 10.28 -6.58
CA THR A 114 19.45 10.55 -7.56
C THR A 114 19.35 9.45 -8.60
N GLY A 115 18.24 9.44 -9.32
CA GLY A 115 17.99 8.59 -10.48
C GLY A 115 16.96 7.52 -10.25
N ARG A 116 16.56 6.87 -11.37
CA ARG A 116 15.55 5.81 -11.31
C ARG A 116 16.15 4.56 -10.68
N ILE A 117 15.39 3.88 -9.82
CA ILE A 117 15.80 2.64 -9.16
C ILE A 117 16.23 1.58 -10.19
N ILE A 118 15.50 1.47 -11.31
CA ILE A 118 15.81 0.51 -12.38
C ILE A 118 17.17 0.76 -13.09
N ASP A 119 17.77 1.91 -12.90
CA ASP A 119 19.09 2.24 -13.46
C ASP A 119 20.24 1.91 -12.50
N TRP A 120 19.94 1.50 -11.26
CA TRP A 120 20.89 1.12 -10.24
C TRP A 120 20.93 -0.41 -10.02
N ASN A 121 22.10 -0.94 -9.74
CA ASN A 121 22.19 -2.29 -9.16
C ASN A 121 22.05 -2.21 -7.64
N TYR A 122 21.43 -3.22 -7.05
CA TYR A 122 21.36 -3.35 -5.59
C TYR A 122 22.77 -3.39 -4.97
N SER A 123 23.70 -4.11 -5.62
CA SER A 123 25.09 -4.18 -5.18
C SER A 123 25.77 -2.80 -5.10
N ASP A 124 25.44 -1.88 -6.01
CA ASP A 124 26.01 -0.53 -6.02
C ASP A 124 25.41 0.33 -4.90
N LEU A 125 24.10 0.17 -4.63
CA LEU A 125 23.42 0.85 -3.50
C LEU A 125 24.05 0.45 -2.16
N MET A 126 24.32 -0.84 -1.99
CA MET A 126 24.95 -1.37 -0.77
C MET A 126 26.42 -0.95 -0.65
N ALA A 127 27.20 -1.05 -1.73
CA ALA A 127 28.63 -0.70 -1.72
C ALA A 127 28.86 0.79 -1.41
N GLN A 128 27.95 1.66 -1.87
CA GLN A 128 28.01 3.10 -1.60
C GLN A 128 27.33 3.50 -0.29
N LYS A 129 26.74 2.54 0.44
CA LYS A 129 25.92 2.81 1.63
C LYS A 129 24.91 3.92 1.38
N VAL A 130 24.14 3.79 0.29
CA VAL A 130 23.11 4.77 -0.05
C VAL A 130 22.11 4.86 1.12
N ASP A 131 21.96 6.07 1.66
CA ASP A 131 21.18 6.33 2.87
C ASP A 131 19.72 6.65 2.51
N PHE A 132 18.81 5.82 2.97
CA PHE A 132 17.35 5.96 2.82
C PHE A 132 16.71 6.80 3.95
N GLY A 133 17.50 7.45 4.76
CA GLY A 133 17.09 8.32 5.85
C GLY A 133 16.83 9.79 5.45
N TYR A 134 16.39 10.04 4.22
CA TYR A 134 16.10 11.39 3.72
C TYR A 134 14.63 11.58 3.38
N THR A 135 14.21 12.85 3.30
CA THR A 135 12.85 13.23 2.90
C THR A 135 12.82 14.66 2.38
N ASN A 136 11.77 14.99 1.60
CA ASN A 136 11.43 16.34 1.23
C ASN A 136 10.05 16.67 1.82
N PRO A 137 9.97 17.24 3.02
CA PRO A 137 8.73 17.39 3.76
C PRO A 137 7.76 18.40 3.15
N THR A 138 8.22 19.32 2.29
CA THR A 138 7.39 20.32 1.62
C THR A 138 7.42 20.18 0.11
N GLU A 139 6.37 20.65 -0.56
CA GLU A 139 6.31 20.68 -2.03
C GLU A 139 7.44 21.53 -2.63
N GLU A 140 7.75 22.67 -2.02
CA GLU A 140 8.85 23.55 -2.46
C GLU A 140 10.19 22.82 -2.41
N MET A 141 10.48 22.08 -1.33
CA MET A 141 11.71 21.28 -1.20
C MET A 141 11.75 20.13 -2.22
N GLN A 142 10.60 19.51 -2.52
CA GLN A 142 10.53 18.49 -3.57
C GLN A 142 10.85 19.08 -4.95
N LEU A 143 10.30 20.25 -5.27
CA LEU A 143 10.52 20.93 -6.54
C LEU A 143 11.95 21.47 -6.68
N SER A 144 12.56 21.93 -5.60
CA SER A 144 13.95 22.42 -5.60
C SER A 144 14.99 21.29 -5.61
N GLY A 145 14.57 20.05 -5.35
CA GLY A 145 15.48 18.90 -5.18
C GLY A 145 16.26 18.96 -3.86
N GLU A 146 15.87 19.84 -2.94
CA GLU A 146 16.46 19.91 -1.60
C GLU A 146 16.15 18.62 -0.84
N ARG A 147 17.14 18.08 -0.14
CA ARG A 147 17.03 16.88 0.67
C ARG A 147 17.37 17.19 2.09
N VAL A 148 16.50 16.76 2.99
CA VAL A 148 16.73 16.86 4.43
C VAL A 148 16.71 15.47 5.05
N ARG A 149 17.49 15.30 6.09
CA ARG A 149 17.43 14.08 6.90
C ARG A 149 16.03 13.92 7.47
N PHE A 150 15.55 12.70 7.51
CA PHE A 150 14.29 12.36 8.15
C PHE A 150 14.31 12.80 9.63
N THR A 151 13.20 13.35 10.08
CA THR A 151 12.92 13.58 11.49
C THR A 151 11.60 12.90 11.86
N ASP A 152 11.53 12.40 13.08
CA ASP A 152 10.29 11.85 13.62
C ASP A 152 9.23 12.96 13.83
N ARG A 153 8.03 12.59 14.29
CA ARG A 153 6.93 13.53 14.56
C ARG A 153 7.27 14.60 15.59
N ASP A 154 8.28 14.37 16.44
CA ASP A 154 8.75 15.32 17.45
C ASP A 154 9.91 16.20 16.93
N GLY A 155 10.30 16.06 15.65
CA GLY A 155 11.38 16.79 15.01
C GLY A 155 12.78 16.27 15.36
N ARG A 156 12.90 15.05 15.87
CA ARG A 156 14.20 14.45 16.21
C ARG A 156 14.74 13.66 15.03
N GLN A 157 16.01 13.86 14.72
CA GLN A 157 16.70 12.96 13.80
C GLN A 157 16.89 11.59 14.46
N LYS A 158 16.58 10.55 13.68
CA LYS A 158 16.73 9.16 14.08
C LYS A 158 17.83 8.49 13.29
N THR A 159 18.42 7.48 13.90
CA THR A 159 19.38 6.56 13.27
C THR A 159 18.90 5.11 13.47
N PRO A 160 19.45 4.14 12.75
CA PRO A 160 19.14 2.73 13.00
C PRO A 160 19.38 2.29 14.45
N ALA A 161 20.35 2.91 15.14
CA ALA A 161 20.66 2.60 16.55
C ALA A 161 19.53 3.00 17.53
N ASP A 162 18.59 3.86 17.11
CA ASP A 162 17.44 4.28 17.95
C ASP A 162 16.27 3.29 17.93
N VAL A 163 16.36 2.23 17.13
CA VAL A 163 15.28 1.24 16.99
C VAL A 163 15.33 0.22 18.14
N GLU A 164 14.16 -0.15 18.64
CA GLU A 164 14.01 -1.26 19.56
C GLU A 164 13.97 -2.59 18.80
N TYR A 165 15.13 -3.24 18.70
CA TYR A 165 15.26 -4.52 18.02
C TYR A 165 14.87 -5.69 18.93
N PRO A 166 14.34 -6.80 18.36
CA PRO A 166 14.18 -8.05 19.08
C PRO A 166 15.52 -8.60 19.58
N ASP A 167 15.48 -9.43 20.61
CA ASP A 167 16.66 -10.10 21.16
C ASP A 167 17.48 -10.81 20.07
N GLY A 168 18.76 -10.54 20.03
CA GLY A 168 19.70 -11.12 19.08
C GLY A 168 19.73 -10.47 17.69
N VAL A 169 18.91 -9.44 17.46
CA VAL A 169 18.95 -8.62 16.23
C VAL A 169 19.74 -7.35 16.51
N THR A 170 20.62 -7.00 15.60
CA THR A 170 21.39 -5.74 15.63
C THR A 170 21.17 -4.96 14.34
N PRO A 171 21.35 -3.62 14.37
CA PRO A 171 21.27 -2.82 13.15
C PRO A 171 22.32 -3.28 12.14
N ARG A 172 21.97 -3.22 10.84
CA ARG A 172 22.91 -3.51 9.73
C ARG A 172 23.98 -2.42 9.59
N ASP A 173 23.64 -1.21 10.02
CA ASP A 173 24.51 -0.05 10.18
C ASP A 173 23.94 0.80 11.33
N GLU A 174 24.76 1.47 12.11
CA GLU A 174 24.29 2.26 13.26
C GLU A 174 23.85 3.68 12.89
N GLU A 175 24.32 4.19 11.74
CA GLU A 175 24.11 5.58 11.33
C GLU A 175 23.29 5.73 10.04
N VAL A 176 23.33 4.71 9.15
CA VAL A 176 22.78 4.77 7.79
C VAL A 176 21.61 3.81 7.66
N PHE A 177 20.47 4.30 7.22
CA PHE A 177 19.33 3.47 6.82
C PHE A 177 19.64 2.85 5.45
N LEU A 178 20.19 1.65 5.47
CA LEU A 178 20.54 0.94 4.25
C LEU A 178 19.29 0.52 3.45
N VAL A 179 19.43 0.40 2.13
CA VAL A 179 18.39 -0.14 1.28
C VAL A 179 17.90 -1.49 1.83
N THR A 180 16.60 -1.67 1.88
CA THR A 180 15.96 -2.91 2.34
C THR A 180 15.39 -3.66 1.15
N THR A 181 15.56 -4.97 1.10
CA THR A 181 14.95 -5.84 0.10
C THR A 181 13.66 -6.46 0.62
N LEU A 182 12.76 -6.84 -0.29
CA LEU A 182 11.58 -7.62 0.08
C LEU A 182 11.98 -8.97 0.71
N GLU A 183 13.07 -9.56 0.24
CA GLU A 183 13.61 -10.80 0.81
C GLU A 183 13.98 -10.64 2.29
N GLU A 184 14.68 -9.55 2.66
CA GLU A 184 15.00 -9.24 4.06
C GLU A 184 13.74 -9.04 4.91
N LEU A 185 12.72 -8.37 4.38
CA LEU A 185 11.46 -8.18 5.09
C LEU A 185 10.74 -9.51 5.33
N LEU A 186 10.63 -10.36 4.31
CA LEU A 186 9.99 -11.68 4.42
C LEU A 186 10.73 -12.59 5.42
N ALA A 187 12.06 -12.54 5.43
CA ALA A 187 12.90 -13.31 6.33
C ALA A 187 12.83 -12.81 7.78
N ALA A 188 12.83 -11.48 7.98
CA ALA A 188 12.79 -10.88 9.31
C ALA A 188 11.43 -11.09 10.03
N PHE A 189 10.34 -11.15 9.27
CA PHE A 189 8.97 -11.23 9.79
C PHE A 189 8.18 -12.41 9.23
N PRO A 190 8.59 -13.66 9.53
CA PRO A 190 8.02 -14.85 8.90
C PRO A 190 6.56 -15.14 9.28
N GLN A 191 6.05 -14.52 10.34
CA GLN A 191 4.69 -14.72 10.85
C GLN A 191 3.75 -13.53 10.58
N ASN A 192 4.29 -12.38 10.17
CA ASN A 192 3.49 -11.19 9.96
C ASN A 192 2.79 -11.22 8.60
N ARG A 193 1.60 -10.63 8.57
CA ARG A 193 0.91 -10.33 7.32
C ARG A 193 1.53 -9.11 6.69
N ILE A 194 1.67 -9.13 5.37
CA ILE A 194 2.31 -8.06 4.63
C ILE A 194 1.43 -7.69 3.43
N ASN A 195 1.19 -6.40 3.23
CA ASN A 195 0.68 -5.86 1.98
C ASN A 195 1.87 -5.33 1.17
N VAL A 196 2.05 -5.83 -0.03
CA VAL A 196 3.15 -5.46 -0.93
C VAL A 196 2.58 -4.75 -2.14
N GLU A 197 2.86 -3.46 -2.28
CA GLU A 197 2.43 -2.67 -3.44
C GLU A 197 3.55 -2.54 -4.48
N ILE A 198 3.30 -2.98 -5.72
CA ILE A 198 4.22 -2.78 -6.84
C ILE A 198 4.00 -1.38 -7.42
N LYS A 199 5.04 -0.53 -7.33
CA LYS A 199 4.99 0.88 -7.76
C LYS A 199 5.39 1.11 -9.21
N GLN A 200 6.14 0.20 -9.81
CA GLN A 200 6.57 0.32 -11.20
C GLN A 200 5.53 -0.27 -12.15
N SER A 201 5.43 0.33 -13.34
CA SER A 201 4.50 -0.07 -14.41
C SER A 201 5.20 -0.73 -15.59
N GLY A 202 4.42 -1.22 -16.55
CA GLY A 202 4.89 -1.79 -17.80
C GLY A 202 5.82 -2.99 -17.61
N GLU A 203 6.81 -3.14 -18.48
CA GLU A 203 7.76 -4.26 -18.41
C GLU A 203 8.51 -4.33 -17.08
N THR A 204 8.80 -3.17 -16.48
CA THR A 204 9.51 -3.12 -15.19
C THR A 204 8.62 -3.61 -14.06
N GLY A 205 7.35 -3.19 -14.03
CA GLY A 205 6.37 -3.69 -13.08
C GLY A 205 6.13 -5.19 -13.20
N MET A 206 6.05 -5.71 -14.42
CA MET A 206 5.93 -7.13 -14.68
C MET A 206 7.16 -7.94 -14.23
N LYS A 207 8.37 -7.39 -14.37
CA LYS A 207 9.59 -8.00 -13.82
C LYS A 207 9.57 -8.00 -12.29
N ALA A 208 9.15 -6.88 -11.67
CA ALA A 208 8.99 -6.79 -10.23
C ALA A 208 7.98 -7.83 -9.72
N MET A 209 6.80 -7.93 -10.34
CA MET A 209 5.79 -8.92 -9.99
C MET A 209 6.33 -10.35 -10.04
N LYS A 210 7.00 -10.70 -11.13
CA LYS A 210 7.59 -12.04 -11.28
C LYS A 210 8.56 -12.37 -10.15
N GLU A 211 9.40 -11.42 -9.77
CA GLU A 211 10.38 -11.63 -8.70
C GLU A 211 9.70 -11.64 -7.31
N VAL A 212 8.67 -10.81 -7.08
CA VAL A 212 7.83 -10.89 -5.87
C VAL A 212 7.23 -12.29 -5.74
N LEU A 213 6.56 -12.80 -6.78
CA LEU A 213 5.94 -14.13 -6.74
C LEU A 213 6.98 -15.23 -6.47
N ARG A 214 8.18 -15.13 -7.05
CA ARG A 214 9.29 -16.06 -6.79
C ARG A 214 9.69 -16.03 -5.30
N LEU A 215 9.75 -14.85 -4.70
CA LEU A 215 10.06 -14.70 -3.28
C LEU A 215 8.93 -15.25 -2.40
N LEU A 216 7.66 -15.05 -2.77
CA LEU A 216 6.54 -15.62 -2.02
C LEU A 216 6.59 -17.15 -1.99
N GLU A 217 6.94 -17.77 -3.10
CA GLU A 217 7.15 -19.23 -3.16
C GLU A 217 8.34 -19.66 -2.30
N GLN A 218 9.48 -18.97 -2.42
CA GLN A 218 10.70 -19.28 -1.68
C GLN A 218 10.51 -19.20 -0.15
N TYR A 219 9.70 -18.25 0.33
CA TYR A 219 9.47 -17.99 1.75
C TYR A 219 8.15 -18.57 2.28
N ASP A 220 7.45 -19.39 1.47
CA ASP A 220 6.13 -19.94 1.81
C ASP A 220 5.18 -18.85 2.35
N ALA A 221 5.09 -17.75 1.60
CA ALA A 221 4.46 -16.51 2.06
C ALA A 221 3.07 -16.23 1.45
N TRP A 222 2.54 -17.16 0.65
CA TRP A 222 1.28 -16.99 -0.08
C TRP A 222 0.07 -16.63 0.78
N ASP A 223 -0.03 -17.24 1.96
CA ASP A 223 -1.19 -17.07 2.86
C ASP A 223 -1.08 -15.84 3.78
N ARG A 224 0.06 -15.16 3.77
CA ARG A 224 0.33 -14.00 4.62
C ARG A 224 0.65 -12.73 3.86
N VAL A 225 0.77 -12.78 2.54
CA VAL A 225 1.03 -11.62 1.69
C VAL A 225 -0.17 -11.32 0.79
N VAL A 226 -0.54 -10.05 0.73
CA VAL A 226 -1.45 -9.50 -0.28
C VAL A 226 -0.62 -8.67 -1.24
N LEU A 227 -0.80 -8.89 -2.53
CA LEU A 227 -0.24 -8.04 -3.57
C LEU A 227 -1.19 -6.86 -3.83
N ALA A 228 -0.65 -5.69 -4.10
CA ALA A 228 -1.40 -4.52 -4.53
C ALA A 228 -0.68 -3.81 -5.68
N SER A 229 -1.42 -3.13 -6.54
CA SER A 229 -0.86 -2.21 -7.52
C SER A 229 -1.94 -1.31 -8.09
N PHE A 230 -1.59 -0.06 -8.40
CA PHE A 230 -2.42 0.88 -9.17
C PHE A 230 -2.30 0.70 -10.69
N HIS A 231 -1.55 -0.31 -11.15
CA HIS A 231 -1.30 -0.59 -12.56
C HIS A 231 -2.13 -1.78 -13.01
N ASP A 232 -3.06 -1.54 -13.94
CA ASP A 232 -4.02 -2.54 -14.43
C ASP A 232 -3.35 -3.80 -14.95
N GLU A 233 -2.20 -3.68 -15.61
CA GLU A 233 -1.44 -4.82 -16.16
C GLU A 233 -0.98 -5.82 -15.10
N ILE A 234 -0.69 -5.35 -13.89
CA ILE A 234 -0.32 -6.22 -12.74
C ILE A 234 -1.53 -7.06 -12.31
N TYR A 235 -2.70 -6.41 -12.21
CA TYR A 235 -3.93 -7.10 -11.85
C TYR A 235 -4.42 -8.06 -12.93
N GLU A 236 -4.30 -7.69 -14.20
CA GLU A 236 -4.63 -8.56 -15.34
C GLU A 236 -3.74 -9.79 -15.36
N GLU A 237 -2.44 -9.64 -15.13
CA GLU A 237 -1.50 -10.77 -15.04
C GLU A 237 -1.81 -11.66 -13.83
N TYR A 238 -2.11 -11.08 -12.67
CA TYR A 238 -2.56 -11.85 -11.51
C TYR A 238 -3.79 -12.72 -11.87
N GLN A 239 -4.80 -12.14 -12.53
CA GLN A 239 -5.99 -12.88 -12.94
C GLN A 239 -5.66 -14.00 -13.94
N ARG A 240 -4.70 -13.76 -14.84
CA ARG A 240 -4.22 -14.77 -15.78
C ARG A 240 -3.57 -15.93 -15.04
N LEU A 241 -2.64 -15.65 -14.12
CA LEU A 241 -1.93 -16.64 -13.31
C LEU A 241 -2.89 -17.46 -12.44
N GLN A 242 -3.87 -16.81 -11.82
CA GLN A 242 -4.88 -17.47 -10.99
C GLN A 242 -5.73 -18.44 -11.83
N LYS A 243 -6.19 -18.03 -13.02
CA LYS A 243 -6.94 -18.89 -13.94
C LYS A 243 -6.11 -20.04 -14.46
N ALA A 244 -4.80 -19.87 -14.63
CA ALA A 244 -3.87 -20.92 -15.07
C ALA A 244 -3.46 -21.87 -13.94
N GLY A 245 -3.79 -21.57 -12.67
CA GLY A 245 -3.34 -22.34 -11.51
C GLY A 245 -1.84 -22.18 -11.22
N GLU A 246 -1.24 -21.09 -11.70
CA GLU A 246 0.19 -20.78 -11.50
C GLU A 246 0.46 -20.10 -10.15
N VAL A 247 -0.58 -19.63 -9.48
CA VAL A 247 -0.56 -19.10 -8.09
C VAL A 247 -1.68 -19.77 -7.29
N PRO A 248 -1.53 -19.89 -5.95
CA PRO A 248 -2.56 -20.48 -5.09
C PRO A 248 -3.90 -19.74 -5.21
N GLU A 249 -5.01 -20.48 -5.11
CA GLU A 249 -6.37 -19.92 -5.16
C GLU A 249 -6.63 -18.92 -4.00
N SER A 250 -5.99 -19.14 -2.85
CA SER A 250 -6.07 -18.27 -1.67
C SER A 250 -5.26 -16.98 -1.80
N PHE A 251 -4.32 -16.90 -2.74
CA PHE A 251 -3.49 -15.70 -2.93
C PHE A 251 -4.34 -14.54 -3.46
N MET A 252 -4.14 -13.38 -2.88
CA MET A 252 -4.94 -12.19 -3.17
C MET A 252 -4.11 -11.07 -3.80
N CYS A 253 -4.72 -10.42 -4.78
CA CYS A 253 -4.24 -9.16 -5.33
C CYS A 253 -5.36 -8.12 -5.30
N SER A 254 -5.06 -6.94 -4.77
CA SER A 254 -5.96 -5.78 -4.76
C SER A 254 -5.62 -4.86 -5.91
N PRO A 255 -6.57 -4.55 -6.80
CA PRO A 255 -6.43 -3.38 -7.67
C PRO A 255 -6.45 -2.14 -6.79
N GLY A 256 -5.60 -1.17 -7.10
CA GLY A 256 -5.51 0.10 -6.39
C GLY A 256 -6.71 1.02 -6.62
#